data_adda41a4eeb0a6c6316a40edc26319b4
#
_entry.id   adda41a4eeb0a6c6316a40edc26319b4
#
_cell.length_a   1.000
_cell.length_b   1.000
_cell.length_c   1.000
_cell.angle_alpha   90.00
_cell.angle_beta   90.00
_cell.angle_gamma   90.00
#
_symmetry.space_group_name_H-M   'P 1'
#
loop_
_entity.id
_entity.type
_entity.pdbx_description
1 polymer ?
#
loop_
_entity_poly.entity_id
_entity_poly.type
_entity_poly.pdbx_seq_one_letter_code
_entity_poly.pdbx_strand_id
1 'polypeptide(L)'
;EVVSEEEAKKQAGETIYHEGLPEDVSVKEEDMKRLALGKRRTINVALVGNPNSGKTSLFNLASGAHEHVGNYSGVTVDAKEGHFDFEGYHFRIVDLPGTYSLSAYTPEEIYVRRHIIDETPDVIINVVDSSNLERNLYLTTQLIDMNVRMVVALNIYDELESSGNTL
;
A
#
# COMPACT_ATOMS: atom_id res chain seq x y z
N GLU A 1 45.72 -22.09 4.92
CA GLU A 1 45.95 -20.65 4.75
C GLU A 1 44.61 -19.96 4.80
N VAL A 2 44.44 -19.11 5.83
CA VAL A 2 43.20 -18.35 6.02
C VAL A 2 43.39 -17.02 5.31
N VAL A 3 42.67 -16.82 4.21
CA VAL A 3 42.66 -15.56 3.47
C VAL A 3 41.95 -14.52 4.35
N SER A 4 42.58 -13.36 4.57
CA SER A 4 42.00 -12.32 5.41
C SER A 4 40.71 -11.75 4.78
N GLU A 5 39.79 -11.29 5.63
CA GLU A 5 38.49 -10.74 5.21
C GLU A 5 38.61 -9.52 4.27
N GLU A 6 39.75 -8.80 4.35
CA GLU A 6 40.06 -7.68 3.46
C GLU A 6 40.47 -8.13 2.05
N GLU A 7 41.19 -9.25 1.92
CA GLU A 7 41.60 -9.81 0.61
C GLU A 7 40.39 -10.45 -0.11
N ALA A 8 39.48 -11.06 0.64
CA ALA A 8 38.22 -11.59 0.09
C ALA A 8 37.29 -10.47 -0.44
N LYS A 9 37.24 -9.33 0.25
CA LYS A 9 36.47 -8.15 -0.23
C LYS A 9 37.10 -7.50 -1.46
N LYS A 10 38.42 -7.52 -1.58
CA LYS A 10 39.15 -6.97 -2.73
C LYS A 10 38.99 -7.85 -3.98
N GLN A 11 39.02 -9.17 -3.82
CA GLN A 11 38.77 -10.12 -4.92
C GLN A 11 37.30 -10.12 -5.40
N ALA A 12 36.33 -9.93 -4.49
CA ALA A 12 34.92 -9.84 -4.85
C ALA A 12 34.58 -8.52 -5.60
N GLY A 13 35.36 -7.45 -5.39
CA GLY A 13 35.20 -6.18 -6.09
C GLY A 13 35.80 -6.13 -7.50
N GLU A 14 36.85 -6.91 -7.76
CA GLU A 14 37.55 -6.88 -9.05
C GLU A 14 36.98 -7.86 -10.09
N THR A 15 36.17 -8.83 -9.70
CA THR A 15 35.73 -9.89 -10.64
C THR A 15 34.40 -9.58 -11.34
N ILE A 16 33.72 -8.47 -11.04
CA ILE A 16 32.40 -8.16 -11.62
C ILE A 16 32.46 -7.16 -12.79
N TYR A 17 33.62 -6.51 -13.08
CA TYR A 17 33.62 -5.36 -13.98
C TYR A 17 34.55 -5.40 -15.20
N HIS A 18 35.23 -6.51 -15.53
CA HIS A 18 36.09 -6.53 -16.72
C HIS A 18 36.03 -7.84 -17.49
N GLU A 19 35.05 -7.94 -18.40
CA GLU A 19 35.24 -8.54 -19.74
C GLU A 19 33.97 -8.33 -20.57
N GLY A 20 34.05 -7.41 -21.55
CA GLY A 20 33.15 -7.44 -22.69
C GLY A 20 32.17 -6.29 -22.90
N LEU A 21 32.31 -5.15 -22.20
CA LEU A 21 31.54 -3.94 -22.55
C LEU A 21 32.45 -2.97 -23.34
N PRO A 22 31.98 -2.38 -24.45
CA PRO A 22 32.70 -1.33 -25.18
C PRO A 22 32.94 -0.14 -24.24
N GLU A 23 34.11 0.46 -24.27
CA GLU A 23 34.58 1.57 -23.41
C GLU A 23 33.78 2.87 -23.54
N ASP A 24 32.64 2.90 -24.25
CA ASP A 24 31.90 4.10 -24.59
C ASP A 24 30.42 4.09 -24.09
N VAL A 25 30.08 3.26 -23.10
CA VAL A 25 28.76 3.30 -22.48
C VAL A 25 28.89 3.91 -21.08
N SER A 26 29.03 5.24 -21.03
CA SER A 26 28.71 5.98 -19.82
C SER A 26 27.19 5.89 -19.59
N VAL A 27 26.75 4.80 -18.97
CA VAL A 27 25.37 4.65 -18.49
C VAL A 27 25.18 5.75 -17.46
N LYS A 28 24.50 6.82 -17.86
CA LYS A 28 24.20 7.93 -16.94
C LYS A 28 23.41 7.35 -15.75
N GLU A 29 23.67 7.86 -14.57
CA GLU A 29 22.99 7.46 -13.33
C GLU A 29 21.46 7.52 -13.48
N GLU A 30 20.96 8.42 -14.37
CA GLU A 30 19.56 8.51 -14.77
C GLU A 30 19.08 7.29 -15.58
N ASP A 31 19.93 6.68 -16.43
CA ASP A 31 19.54 5.49 -17.19
C ASP A 31 19.56 4.24 -16.30
N MET A 32 20.44 4.18 -15.31
CA MET A 32 20.40 3.15 -14.26
C MET A 32 19.16 3.28 -13.39
N LYS A 33 18.76 4.49 -13.03
CA LYS A 33 17.48 4.77 -12.36
C LYS A 33 16.30 4.38 -13.25
N ARG A 34 16.31 4.69 -14.55
CA ARG A 34 15.29 4.27 -15.51
C ARG A 34 15.23 2.76 -15.70
N LEU A 35 16.36 2.06 -15.72
CA LEU A 35 16.41 0.59 -15.79
C LEU A 35 15.95 -0.07 -14.50
N ALA A 36 16.27 0.51 -13.35
CA ALA A 36 15.74 0.10 -12.05
C ALA A 36 14.22 0.39 -11.93
N LEU A 37 13.75 1.51 -12.50
CA LEU A 37 12.35 1.89 -12.63
C LEU A 37 11.63 1.08 -13.73
N GLY A 38 12.33 0.52 -14.70
CA GLY A 38 11.78 -0.31 -15.79
C GLY A 38 11.20 -1.65 -15.32
N LYS A 39 11.61 -2.15 -14.16
CA LYS A 39 10.87 -3.14 -13.38
C LYS A 39 9.96 -2.39 -12.40
N ARG A 40 8.96 -1.70 -12.93
CA ARG A 40 7.92 -1.03 -12.12
C ARG A 40 7.33 -2.06 -11.17
N ARG A 41 7.81 -2.04 -9.94
CA ARG A 41 7.18 -2.81 -8.87
C ARG A 41 5.82 -2.16 -8.62
N THR A 42 4.77 -2.89 -8.92
CA THR A 42 3.42 -2.49 -8.53
C THR A 42 3.31 -2.58 -7.02
N ILE A 43 2.90 -1.50 -6.39
CA ILE A 43 2.61 -1.44 -4.96
C ILE A 43 1.11 -1.65 -4.78
N ASN A 44 0.73 -2.74 -4.14
CA ASN A 44 -0.67 -3.07 -3.87
C ASN A 44 -1.11 -2.40 -2.56
N VAL A 45 -2.11 -1.54 -2.66
CA VAL A 45 -2.67 -0.77 -1.55
C VAL A 45 -4.11 -1.19 -1.33
N ALA A 46 -4.47 -1.52 -0.10
CA ALA A 46 -5.86 -1.74 0.30
C ALA A 46 -6.34 -0.58 1.18
N LEU A 47 -7.47 0.03 0.81
CA LEU A 47 -8.16 1.00 1.67
C LEU A 47 -9.13 0.26 2.58
N VAL A 48 -8.96 0.45 3.87
CA VAL A 48 -9.80 -0.12 4.93
C VAL A 48 -10.32 1.02 5.80
N GLY A 49 -11.50 0.89 6.35
CA GLY A 49 -12.06 1.90 7.25
C GLY A 49 -13.55 1.67 7.52
N ASN A 50 -14.06 2.38 8.50
CA ASN A 50 -15.47 2.32 8.84
C ASN A 50 -16.34 2.86 7.69
N PRO A 51 -17.62 2.46 7.60
CA PRO A 51 -18.57 3.12 6.73
C PRO A 51 -18.59 4.63 6.99
N ASN A 52 -18.61 5.42 5.93
CA ASN A 52 -18.61 6.89 5.96
C ASN A 52 -17.34 7.58 6.50
N SER A 53 -16.25 6.86 6.69
CA SER A 53 -14.95 7.46 7.08
C SER A 53 -14.29 8.32 5.96
N GLY A 54 -14.93 8.41 4.79
CA GLY A 54 -14.39 9.14 3.63
C GLY A 54 -13.42 8.31 2.76
N LYS A 55 -13.36 7.01 2.97
CA LYS A 55 -12.50 6.06 2.26
C LYS A 55 -12.68 6.13 0.74
N THR A 56 -13.92 6.07 0.25
CA THR A 56 -14.23 6.17 -1.18
C THR A 56 -13.88 7.54 -1.77
N SER A 57 -13.98 8.61 -0.99
CA SER A 57 -13.52 9.95 -1.42
C SER A 57 -12.01 9.97 -1.63
N LEU A 58 -11.25 9.36 -0.72
CA LEU A 58 -9.81 9.21 -0.85
C LEU A 58 -9.44 8.35 -2.06
N PHE A 59 -10.17 7.23 -2.28
CA PHE A 59 -10.01 6.38 -3.45
C PHE A 59 -10.20 7.15 -4.75
N ASN A 60 -11.30 7.89 -4.88
CA ASN A 60 -11.62 8.67 -6.08
C ASN A 60 -10.58 9.76 -6.35
N LEU A 61 -10.05 10.38 -5.30
CA LEU A 61 -8.99 11.38 -5.41
C LEU A 61 -7.68 10.77 -5.92
N ALA A 62 -7.32 9.57 -5.46
CA ALA A 62 -6.08 8.90 -5.83
C ALA A 62 -6.15 8.22 -7.20
N SER A 63 -7.26 7.52 -7.52
CA SER A 63 -7.40 6.74 -8.76
C SER A 63 -7.76 7.58 -9.99
N GLY A 64 -8.27 8.80 -9.79
CA GLY A 64 -8.75 9.64 -10.88
C GLY A 64 -9.91 9.00 -11.64
N ALA A 65 -9.92 9.14 -13.00
CA ALA A 65 -10.97 8.61 -13.87
C ALA A 65 -10.80 7.14 -14.30
N HIS A 66 -9.83 6.42 -13.76
CA HIS A 66 -9.48 5.05 -14.15
C HIS A 66 -9.98 4.02 -13.12
N GLU A 67 -11.30 3.98 -12.92
CA GLU A 67 -11.93 3.00 -12.04
C GLU A 67 -12.34 1.74 -12.80
N HIS A 68 -12.03 0.57 -12.25
CA HIS A 68 -12.64 -0.69 -12.61
C HIS A 68 -13.37 -1.28 -11.41
N VAL A 69 -14.65 -1.59 -11.58
CA VAL A 69 -15.41 -2.34 -10.58
C VAL A 69 -15.05 -3.81 -10.74
N GLY A 70 -14.28 -4.33 -9.80
CA GLY A 70 -13.95 -5.75 -9.73
C GLY A 70 -14.98 -6.51 -8.89
N ASN A 71 -15.82 -7.34 -9.52
CA ASN A 71 -16.65 -8.29 -8.80
C ASN A 71 -15.82 -9.55 -8.54
N TYR A 72 -15.44 -9.79 -7.29
CA TYR A 72 -14.82 -11.04 -6.91
C TYR A 72 -15.86 -12.16 -6.89
N SER A 73 -15.52 -13.27 -7.56
CA SER A 73 -16.35 -14.45 -7.73
C SER A 73 -16.79 -15.02 -6.37
N GLY A 74 -18.09 -14.98 -6.08
CA GLY A 74 -18.70 -15.71 -4.95
C GLY A 74 -19.13 -14.86 -3.74
N VAL A 75 -18.97 -13.54 -3.76
CA VAL A 75 -19.49 -12.64 -2.69
C VAL A 75 -20.19 -11.45 -3.33
N THR A 76 -21.40 -11.12 -2.85
CA THR A 76 -22.24 -10.00 -3.35
C THR A 76 -21.72 -8.65 -2.81
N VAL A 77 -20.40 -8.48 -2.68
CA VAL A 77 -19.80 -7.27 -2.11
C VAL A 77 -18.89 -6.64 -3.16
N ASP A 78 -19.16 -5.38 -3.49
CA ASP A 78 -18.41 -4.65 -4.50
C ASP A 78 -17.15 -4.03 -3.88
N ALA A 79 -15.98 -4.39 -4.40
CA ALA A 79 -14.73 -3.66 -4.20
C ALA A 79 -14.39 -2.92 -5.48
N LYS A 80 -13.91 -1.69 -5.36
CA LYS A 80 -13.44 -0.89 -6.47
C LYS A 80 -11.93 -0.98 -6.57
N GLU A 81 -11.43 -1.13 -7.78
CA GLU A 81 -10.00 -1.15 -8.07
C GLU A 81 -9.62 0.03 -8.95
N GLY A 82 -8.52 0.68 -8.63
CA GLY A 82 -7.97 1.79 -9.39
C GLY A 82 -6.46 1.69 -9.49
N HIS A 83 -5.89 2.42 -10.45
CA HIS A 83 -4.46 2.45 -10.68
C HIS A 83 -3.98 3.90 -10.85
N PHE A 84 -2.81 4.20 -10.34
CA PHE A 84 -2.15 5.49 -10.56
C PHE A 84 -0.63 5.36 -10.49
N ASP A 85 0.06 6.30 -11.11
CA ASP A 85 1.52 6.42 -11.06
C ASP A 85 1.91 7.63 -10.21
N PHE A 86 2.86 7.44 -9.29
CA PHE A 86 3.38 8.52 -8.47
C PHE A 86 4.88 8.29 -8.19
N GLU A 87 5.69 9.32 -8.39
CA GLU A 87 7.15 9.29 -8.18
C GLU A 87 7.87 8.08 -8.80
N GLY A 88 7.40 7.62 -9.96
CA GLY A 88 7.99 6.48 -10.70
C GLY A 88 7.52 5.11 -10.22
N TYR A 89 6.67 5.03 -9.22
CA TYR A 89 6.02 3.78 -8.79
C TYR A 89 4.63 3.66 -9.43
N HIS A 90 4.24 2.41 -9.69
CA HIS A 90 2.88 2.08 -10.11
C HIS A 90 2.10 1.55 -8.90
N PHE A 91 0.96 2.16 -8.61
CA PHE A 91 0.09 1.77 -7.50
C PHE A 91 -1.18 1.11 -8.03
N ARG A 92 -1.53 -0.01 -7.43
CA ARG A 92 -2.84 -0.64 -7.53
C ARG A 92 -3.54 -0.42 -6.20
N ILE A 93 -4.64 0.31 -6.21
CA ILE A 93 -5.41 0.65 -5.01
C ILE A 93 -6.76 -0.03 -5.05
N VAL A 94 -7.16 -0.67 -3.97
CA VAL A 94 -8.45 -1.35 -3.82
C VAL A 94 -9.25 -0.71 -2.70
N ASP A 95 -10.42 -0.18 -3.01
CA ASP A 95 -11.39 0.33 -2.03
C ASP A 95 -12.22 -0.83 -1.50
N LEU A 96 -11.89 -1.31 -0.31
CA LEU A 96 -12.61 -2.40 0.33
C LEU A 96 -13.92 -1.90 0.96
N PRO A 97 -14.91 -2.76 1.14
CA PRO A 97 -16.16 -2.41 1.83
C PRO A 97 -15.91 -1.79 3.18
N GLY A 98 -16.72 -0.81 3.55
CA GLY A 98 -16.69 -0.22 4.88
C GLY A 98 -17.10 -1.25 5.93
N THR A 99 -16.28 -1.39 6.98
CA THR A 99 -16.56 -2.30 8.09
C THR A 99 -16.13 -1.72 9.41
N TYR A 100 -16.78 -2.11 10.50
CA TYR A 100 -16.43 -1.70 11.85
C TYR A 100 -15.51 -2.68 12.56
N SER A 101 -15.42 -3.90 12.06
CA SER A 101 -14.58 -4.96 12.63
C SER A 101 -14.14 -5.98 11.59
N LEU A 102 -13.22 -6.86 11.95
CA LEU A 102 -12.77 -8.01 11.17
C LEU A 102 -13.18 -9.34 11.81
N SER A 103 -14.23 -9.32 12.62
CA SER A 103 -14.71 -10.49 13.38
C SER A 103 -15.37 -11.56 12.51
N ALA A 104 -15.57 -11.29 11.21
CA ALA A 104 -16.10 -12.21 10.21
C ALA A 104 -17.56 -12.65 10.46
N TYR A 105 -18.39 -11.75 11.00
CA TYR A 105 -19.83 -11.98 11.17
C TYR A 105 -20.65 -11.50 9.98
N THR A 106 -20.23 -10.43 9.30
CA THR A 106 -20.92 -9.91 8.12
C THR A 106 -20.19 -10.28 6.84
N PRO A 107 -20.87 -10.29 5.68
CA PRO A 107 -20.22 -10.53 4.39
C PRO A 107 -19.08 -9.56 4.10
N GLU A 108 -19.26 -8.27 4.48
CA GLU A 108 -18.26 -7.22 4.32
C GLU A 108 -17.01 -7.50 5.18
N GLU A 109 -17.19 -7.87 6.45
CA GLU A 109 -16.09 -8.24 7.35
C GLU A 109 -15.33 -9.46 6.84
N ILE A 110 -16.04 -10.48 6.40
CA ILE A 110 -15.45 -11.68 5.80
C ILE A 110 -14.64 -11.32 4.57
N TYR A 111 -15.20 -10.47 3.69
CA TYR A 111 -14.54 -10.04 2.47
C TYR A 111 -13.25 -9.28 2.76
N VAL A 112 -13.30 -8.24 3.61
CA VAL A 112 -12.15 -7.43 3.98
C VAL A 112 -11.06 -8.31 4.59
N ARG A 113 -11.41 -9.18 5.52
CA ARG A 113 -10.46 -10.08 6.17
C ARG A 113 -9.79 -11.04 5.18
N ARG A 114 -10.58 -11.65 4.27
CA ARG A 114 -10.04 -12.54 3.23
C ARG A 114 -9.13 -11.78 2.28
N HIS A 115 -9.53 -10.60 1.82
CA HIS A 115 -8.70 -9.80 0.94
C HIS A 115 -7.33 -9.51 1.55
N ILE A 116 -7.29 -9.14 2.84
CA ILE A 116 -6.03 -8.88 3.56
C ILE A 116 -5.16 -10.14 3.62
N ILE A 117 -5.76 -11.31 3.89
CA ILE A 117 -5.03 -12.58 4.06
C ILE A 117 -4.59 -13.15 2.71
N ASP A 118 -5.47 -13.18 1.72
CA ASP A 118 -5.27 -13.89 0.46
C ASP A 118 -4.48 -13.04 -0.54
N GLU A 119 -4.79 -11.73 -0.65
CA GLU A 119 -4.11 -10.81 -1.58
C GLU A 119 -2.82 -10.21 -0.99
N THR A 120 -2.65 -10.27 0.34
CA THR A 120 -1.46 -9.77 1.04
C THR A 120 -0.96 -8.42 0.52
N PRO A 121 -1.76 -7.33 0.63
CA PRO A 121 -1.38 -6.02 0.12
C PRO A 121 -0.04 -5.55 0.72
N ASP A 122 0.75 -4.82 -0.08
CA ASP A 122 2.05 -4.27 0.38
C ASP A 122 1.85 -3.28 1.54
N VAL A 123 0.72 -2.54 1.52
CA VAL A 123 0.33 -1.61 2.57
C VAL A 123 -1.19 -1.46 2.67
N ILE A 124 -1.68 -1.32 3.89
CA ILE A 124 -3.07 -0.97 4.18
C ILE A 124 -3.13 0.50 4.56
N ILE A 125 -4.03 1.27 3.96
CA ILE A 125 -4.38 2.59 4.43
C ILE A 125 -5.69 2.46 5.20
N ASN A 126 -5.62 2.61 6.52
CA ASN A 126 -6.78 2.63 7.40
C ASN A 126 -7.31 4.06 7.52
N VAL A 127 -8.44 4.33 6.89
CA VAL A 127 -9.08 5.65 6.90
C VAL A 127 -9.96 5.76 8.13
N VAL A 128 -9.59 6.67 9.03
CA VAL A 128 -10.20 6.88 10.34
C VAL A 128 -10.93 8.21 10.35
N ASP A 129 -12.18 8.17 10.74
CA ASP A 129 -12.97 9.36 11.02
C ASP A 129 -12.53 9.96 12.35
N SER A 130 -11.87 11.12 12.31
CA SER A 130 -11.34 11.79 13.51
C SER A 130 -12.42 12.40 14.40
N SER A 131 -13.62 12.62 13.88
CA SER A 131 -14.76 13.08 14.70
C SER A 131 -15.32 11.96 15.59
N ASN A 132 -14.99 10.68 15.31
CA ASN A 132 -15.47 9.52 16.07
C ASN A 132 -14.37 8.47 16.24
N LEU A 133 -13.28 8.86 16.90
CA LEU A 133 -12.06 8.03 17.03
C LEU A 133 -12.32 6.71 17.76
N GLU A 134 -13.03 6.73 18.89
CA GLU A 134 -13.25 5.54 19.71
C GLU A 134 -13.83 4.38 18.89
N ARG A 135 -14.84 4.67 18.08
CA ARG A 135 -15.47 3.67 17.22
C ARG A 135 -14.56 3.19 16.09
N ASN A 136 -13.75 4.09 15.53
CA ASN A 136 -12.87 3.78 14.40
C ASN A 136 -11.62 3.02 14.84
N LEU A 137 -11.09 3.30 16.03
CA LEU A 137 -9.89 2.65 16.55
C LEU A 137 -10.09 1.17 16.85
N TYR A 138 -11.31 0.68 17.03
CA TYR A 138 -11.57 -0.74 17.21
C TYR A 138 -11.10 -1.57 15.99
N LEU A 139 -11.44 -1.13 14.78
CA LEU A 139 -10.93 -1.75 13.55
C LEU A 139 -9.41 -1.62 13.45
N THR A 140 -8.86 -0.47 13.83
CA THR A 140 -7.42 -0.21 13.83
C THR A 140 -6.67 -1.22 14.71
N THR A 141 -7.16 -1.51 15.90
CA THR A 141 -6.53 -2.49 16.80
C THR A 141 -6.53 -3.89 16.20
N GLN A 142 -7.60 -4.30 15.54
CA GLN A 142 -7.67 -5.60 14.87
C GLN A 142 -6.69 -5.70 13.67
N LEU A 143 -6.48 -4.60 12.93
CA LEU A 143 -5.48 -4.55 11.88
C LEU A 143 -4.06 -4.67 12.45
N ILE A 144 -3.79 -4.03 13.60
CA ILE A 144 -2.51 -4.16 14.33
C ILE A 144 -2.28 -5.62 14.74
N ASP A 145 -3.31 -6.30 15.28
CA ASP A 145 -3.22 -7.70 15.69
C ASP A 145 -2.93 -8.65 14.52
N MET A 146 -3.35 -8.27 13.30
CA MET A 146 -3.00 -9.02 12.08
C MET A 146 -1.55 -8.81 11.62
N ASN A 147 -0.79 -7.94 12.28
CA ASN A 147 0.61 -7.62 11.97
C ASN A 147 0.84 -7.19 10.51
N VAL A 148 -0.09 -6.43 9.93
CA VAL A 148 0.00 -5.89 8.57
C VAL A 148 0.71 -4.55 8.55
N ARG A 149 1.37 -4.22 7.44
CA ARG A 149 1.91 -2.87 7.22
C ARG A 149 0.76 -1.91 7.03
N MET A 150 0.65 -0.91 7.90
CA MET A 150 -0.49 -0.02 7.91
C MET A 150 -0.06 1.44 8.06
N VAL A 151 -0.76 2.31 7.34
CA VAL A 151 -0.77 3.76 7.52
C VAL A 151 -2.16 4.16 8.00
N VAL A 152 -2.25 4.95 9.04
CA VAL A 152 -3.52 5.53 9.52
C VAL A 152 -3.68 6.90 8.89
N ALA A 153 -4.76 7.07 8.13
CA ALA A 153 -5.16 8.34 7.52
C ALA A 153 -6.32 8.94 8.32
N LEU A 154 -6.05 9.99 9.07
CA LEU A 154 -7.07 10.74 9.80
C LEU A 154 -7.83 11.64 8.82
N ASN A 155 -9.14 11.43 8.71
CA ASN A 155 -10.02 12.19 7.85
C ASN A 155 -11.11 12.92 8.67
N ILE A 156 -11.84 13.85 8.04
CA ILE A 156 -12.91 14.62 8.70
C ILE A 156 -12.36 15.46 9.89
N TYR A 157 -11.11 15.91 9.73
CA TYR A 157 -10.42 16.66 10.79
C TYR A 157 -11.00 18.06 11.00
N ASP A 158 -11.56 18.66 9.96
CA ASP A 158 -12.27 19.95 9.99
C ASP A 158 -13.51 19.93 10.91
N GLU A 159 -14.23 18.83 10.95
CA GLU A 159 -15.34 18.67 11.91
C GLU A 159 -14.84 18.57 13.35
N LEU A 160 -13.70 17.90 13.56
CA LEU A 160 -13.08 17.82 14.89
C LEU A 160 -12.68 19.21 15.39
N GLU A 161 -12.01 20.02 14.58
CA GLU A 161 -11.60 21.38 14.91
C GLU A 161 -12.82 22.28 15.20
N SER A 162 -13.88 22.18 14.37
CA SER A 162 -15.10 22.98 14.54
C SER A 162 -15.86 22.64 15.81
N SER A 163 -15.72 21.41 16.32
CA SER A 163 -16.31 20.98 17.59
C SER A 163 -15.51 21.42 18.83
N GLY A 164 -14.35 22.08 18.64
CA GLY A 164 -13.49 22.57 19.71
C GLY A 164 -12.64 21.49 20.37
N ASN A 165 -12.56 20.31 19.76
CA ASN A 165 -11.71 19.22 20.22
C ASN A 165 -10.36 19.27 19.49
N THR A 166 -9.29 18.88 20.18
CA THR A 166 -7.96 18.67 19.63
C THR A 166 -7.54 17.24 19.86
N LEU A 167 -6.77 16.68 18.92
CA LEU A 167 -6.14 15.36 19.08
C LEU A 167 -4.99 15.40 20.08
#